data_c77de9228aef64f0f04b0269fa60b17a
#
_entry.id   c77de9228aef64f0f04b0269fa60b17a
#
_cell.length_a   1.000
_cell.length_b   1.000
_cell.length_c   1.000
_cell.angle_alpha   90.00
_cell.angle_beta   90.00
_cell.angle_gamma   90.00
#
_symmetry.space_group_name_H-M   'P 1'
#
loop_
_entity.id
_entity.type
_entity.pdbx_description
1 polymer ?
#
loop_
_entity_poly.entity_id
_entity_poly.type
_entity_poly.pdbx_seq_one_letter_code
_entity_poly.pdbx_strand_id
1 'polypeptide(L)'
;NIIACENMVRGTTQLKGHVFNALGEEDKAWVEANVGFVDSAVDRIVPPSASATHDPLEVTVETFSEWIVDKTQFKGELPNIPGMELTDNLMAFVERKLFTLNTGHAITAYLGKLAGHQTIRDAILDEKIRAVVKGAMEESGAVLIKRYAFDAQKHAAYIQKILGRFENPYLKDDVERVGR
;
A
#
# COMPACT_ATOMS: atom_id res chain seq x y z
N ASN A 1 3.18 -14.79 -16.32
CA ASN A 1 2.68 -13.51 -15.77
C ASN A 1 3.80 -12.80 -15.02
N ILE A 2 3.81 -11.48 -15.07
CA ILE A 2 4.74 -10.58 -14.38
C ILE A 2 3.92 -9.71 -13.44
N ILE A 3 4.34 -9.60 -12.18
CA ILE A 3 3.64 -8.81 -11.16
C ILE A 3 4.69 -7.96 -10.45
N ALA A 4 4.62 -6.64 -10.60
CA ALA A 4 5.46 -5.73 -9.85
C ALA A 4 4.87 -5.50 -8.45
N CYS A 5 5.60 -5.90 -7.40
CA CYS A 5 5.23 -5.70 -6.01
C CYS A 5 5.87 -4.40 -5.49
N GLU A 6 5.48 -3.28 -6.07
CA GLU A 6 6.03 -1.95 -5.83
C GLU A 6 4.99 -0.99 -5.25
N ASN A 7 5.45 0.01 -4.51
CA ASN A 7 4.59 1.11 -4.03
C ASN A 7 4.37 2.14 -5.15
N MET A 8 3.86 1.68 -6.28
CA MET A 8 3.62 2.46 -7.49
C MET A 8 2.24 2.13 -8.06
N VAL A 9 1.47 3.16 -8.40
CA VAL A 9 0.19 2.98 -9.06
C VAL A 9 0.42 2.44 -10.47
N ARG A 10 -0.16 1.27 -10.79
CA ARG A 10 -0.05 0.58 -12.07
C ARG A 10 1.42 0.32 -12.49
N GLY A 11 2.25 -0.10 -11.54
CA GLY A 11 3.68 -0.32 -11.76
C GLY A 11 3.96 -1.35 -12.87
N THR A 12 3.19 -2.44 -12.90
CA THR A 12 3.37 -3.47 -13.94
C THR A 12 2.89 -2.98 -15.32
N THR A 13 1.82 -2.18 -15.37
CA THR A 13 1.40 -1.53 -16.63
C THR A 13 2.48 -0.60 -17.17
N GLN A 14 3.17 0.15 -16.31
CA GLN A 14 4.28 1.01 -16.72
C GLN A 14 5.47 0.18 -17.23
N LEU A 15 5.81 -0.91 -16.52
CA LEU A 15 6.83 -1.86 -16.98
C LEU A 15 6.48 -2.43 -18.36
N LYS A 16 5.23 -2.83 -18.58
CA LYS A 16 4.75 -3.27 -19.92
C LYS A 16 5.10 -2.26 -20.99
N GLY A 17 4.82 -0.97 -20.76
CA GLY A 17 5.14 0.10 -21.70
C GLY A 17 6.64 0.15 -22.05
N HIS A 18 7.51 0.06 -21.05
CA HIS A 18 8.96 0.04 -21.28
C HIS A 18 9.42 -1.21 -22.05
N VAL A 19 8.91 -2.39 -21.71
CA VAL A 19 9.20 -3.64 -22.43
C VAL A 19 8.78 -3.53 -23.89
N PHE A 20 7.54 -3.07 -24.15
CA PHE A 20 7.03 -2.93 -25.52
C PHE A 20 7.80 -1.93 -26.35
N ASN A 21 8.34 -0.87 -25.77
CA ASN A 21 9.20 0.08 -26.47
C ASN A 21 10.55 -0.52 -26.88
N ALA A 22 11.00 -1.59 -26.23
CA ALA A 22 12.26 -2.26 -26.53
C ALA A 22 12.12 -3.47 -27.47
N LEU A 23 10.89 -3.95 -27.72
CA LEU A 23 10.61 -5.14 -28.53
C LEU A 23 10.39 -4.79 -30.01
N GLY A 24 10.79 -5.72 -30.90
CA GLY A 24 10.37 -5.71 -32.32
C GLY A 24 8.87 -6.05 -32.47
N GLU A 25 8.30 -5.68 -33.64
CA GLU A 25 6.84 -5.84 -33.86
C GLU A 25 6.36 -7.29 -33.77
N GLU A 26 7.18 -8.25 -34.24
CA GLU A 26 6.84 -9.68 -34.15
C GLU A 26 6.79 -10.17 -32.70
N ASP A 27 7.74 -9.74 -31.87
CA ASP A 27 7.82 -10.10 -30.46
C ASP A 27 6.65 -9.48 -29.66
N LYS A 28 6.26 -8.24 -29.99
CA LYS A 28 5.14 -7.55 -29.36
C LYS A 28 3.85 -8.36 -29.44
N ALA A 29 3.53 -8.89 -30.64
CA ALA A 29 2.32 -9.67 -30.84
C ALA A 29 2.32 -10.95 -29.98
N TRP A 30 3.44 -11.63 -29.90
CA TRP A 30 3.58 -12.83 -29.07
C TRP A 30 3.47 -12.50 -27.56
N VAL A 31 4.17 -11.45 -27.10
CA VAL A 31 4.13 -11.01 -25.70
C VAL A 31 2.72 -10.58 -25.29
N GLU A 32 2.01 -9.82 -26.15
CA GLU A 32 0.63 -9.40 -25.87
C GLU A 32 -0.32 -10.60 -25.73
N ALA A 33 -0.11 -11.65 -26.52
CA ALA A 33 -0.95 -12.85 -26.48
C ALA A 33 -0.64 -13.76 -25.28
N ASN A 34 0.63 -13.85 -24.84
CA ASN A 34 1.10 -14.90 -23.95
C ASN A 34 1.57 -14.42 -22.57
N VAL A 35 1.89 -13.13 -22.39
CA VAL A 35 2.45 -12.59 -21.15
C VAL A 35 1.45 -11.66 -20.48
N GLY A 36 0.99 -12.03 -19.28
CA GLY A 36 0.21 -11.15 -18.42
C GLY A 36 1.13 -10.16 -17.70
N PHE A 37 0.82 -8.87 -17.84
CA PHE A 37 1.41 -7.80 -17.03
C PHE A 37 0.37 -7.37 -16.02
N VAL A 38 0.51 -7.84 -14.80
CA VAL A 38 -0.55 -7.82 -13.80
C VAL A 38 -0.25 -6.79 -12.73
N ASP A 39 -1.08 -5.77 -12.64
CA ASP A 39 -0.95 -4.75 -11.61
C ASP A 39 -1.34 -5.30 -10.23
N SER A 40 -0.70 -4.77 -9.21
CA SER A 40 -0.99 -5.12 -7.82
C SER A 40 -0.93 -3.91 -6.89
N ALA A 41 -1.61 -4.02 -5.76
CA ALA A 41 -1.48 -3.13 -4.62
C ALA A 41 -0.85 -3.89 -3.46
N VAL A 42 0.27 -3.39 -2.95
CA VAL A 42 0.96 -3.96 -1.79
C VAL A 42 0.90 -3.00 -0.62
N ASP A 43 0.69 -3.55 0.58
CA ASP A 43 0.70 -2.81 1.83
C ASP A 43 1.43 -3.61 2.91
N ARG A 44 2.62 -3.17 3.24
CA ARG A 44 3.43 -3.63 4.37
C ARG A 44 4.44 -2.55 4.71
N ILE A 45 4.52 -2.14 5.97
CA ILE A 45 5.53 -1.20 6.42
C ILE A 45 6.85 -1.95 6.62
N VAL A 46 7.90 -1.43 5.98
CA VAL A 46 9.28 -1.90 6.13
C VAL A 46 10.06 -0.76 6.80
N PRO A 47 10.27 -0.82 8.12
CA PRO A 47 11.04 0.22 8.82
C PRO A 47 12.50 0.16 8.39
N PRO A 48 13.25 1.27 8.51
CA PRO A 48 14.69 1.23 8.34
C PRO A 48 15.31 0.19 9.30
N SER A 49 16.13 -0.72 8.79
CA SER A 49 16.79 -1.72 9.63
C SER A 49 17.74 -1.03 10.58
N ALA A 50 17.53 -1.20 11.89
CA ALA A 50 18.44 -0.69 12.92
C ALA A 50 19.60 -1.66 13.19
N SER A 51 19.55 -2.88 12.68
CA SER A 51 20.57 -3.90 12.89
C SER A 51 21.42 -4.06 11.63
N ALA A 52 22.72 -3.87 11.79
CA ALA A 52 23.70 -4.40 10.86
C ALA A 52 23.72 -5.93 11.06
N THR A 53 22.76 -6.64 10.47
CA THR A 53 22.84 -8.09 10.40
C THR A 53 23.94 -8.47 9.42
N HIS A 54 24.57 -9.64 9.63
CA HIS A 54 25.59 -10.14 8.70
C HIS A 54 24.98 -10.62 7.36
N ASP A 55 23.66 -10.75 7.29
CA ASP A 55 22.94 -11.16 6.08
C ASP A 55 22.37 -9.92 5.36
N PRO A 56 22.91 -9.55 4.18
CA PRO A 56 22.42 -8.40 3.42
C PRO A 56 21.00 -8.59 2.85
N LEU A 57 20.46 -9.80 2.90
CA LEU A 57 19.10 -10.12 2.43
C LEU A 57 18.07 -10.14 3.55
N GLU A 58 18.50 -9.97 4.82
CA GLU A 58 17.57 -9.90 5.94
C GLU A 58 16.78 -8.59 5.94
N VAL A 59 15.45 -8.70 5.92
CA VAL A 59 14.53 -7.56 5.96
C VAL A 59 13.57 -7.72 7.12
N THR A 60 13.58 -6.77 8.04
CA THR A 60 12.59 -6.70 9.12
C THR A 60 11.33 -6.02 8.61
N VAL A 61 10.17 -6.64 8.83
CA VAL A 61 8.88 -6.12 8.39
C VAL A 61 7.84 -6.24 9.49
N GLU A 62 6.77 -5.45 9.41
CA GLU A 62 5.60 -5.67 10.27
C GLU A 62 4.90 -7.01 9.96
N THR A 63 4.12 -7.50 10.91
CA THR A 63 3.35 -8.75 10.75
C THR A 63 2.19 -8.59 9.76
N PHE A 64 1.67 -7.38 9.60
CA PHE A 64 0.63 -7.10 8.62
C PHE A 64 1.17 -7.19 7.19
N SER A 65 0.38 -7.75 6.29
CA SER A 65 0.61 -7.68 4.85
C SER A 65 -0.72 -7.71 4.11
N GLU A 66 -0.80 -6.98 3.03
CA GLU A 66 -1.89 -7.05 2.07
C GLU A 66 -1.29 -7.05 0.66
N TRP A 67 -1.68 -8.01 -0.17
CA TRP A 67 -1.25 -8.12 -1.55
C TRP A 67 -2.46 -8.42 -2.43
N ILE A 68 -2.96 -7.39 -3.10
CA ILE A 68 -4.16 -7.44 -3.93
C ILE A 68 -3.76 -7.31 -5.39
N VAL A 69 -4.24 -8.20 -6.23
CA VAL A 69 -3.78 -8.38 -7.60
C VAL A 69 -4.96 -8.35 -8.56
N ASP A 70 -4.81 -7.65 -9.68
CA ASP A 70 -5.82 -7.58 -10.74
C ASP A 70 -5.94 -8.90 -11.51
N LYS A 71 -6.98 -9.68 -11.20
CA LYS A 71 -7.21 -10.98 -11.86
C LYS A 71 -7.49 -10.87 -13.36
N THR A 72 -7.92 -9.69 -13.85
CA THR A 72 -8.31 -9.51 -15.25
C THR A 72 -7.13 -9.41 -16.21
N GLN A 73 -5.93 -9.16 -15.69
CA GLN A 73 -4.70 -8.97 -16.46
C GLN A 73 -3.86 -10.24 -16.59
N PHE A 74 -4.26 -11.33 -15.95
CA PHE A 74 -3.56 -12.61 -16.09
C PHE A 74 -3.72 -13.22 -17.48
N LYS A 75 -2.70 -13.94 -17.90
CA LYS A 75 -2.74 -14.85 -19.04
C LYS A 75 -2.60 -16.28 -18.54
N GLY A 76 -3.47 -17.20 -19.03
CA GLY A 76 -3.53 -18.58 -18.58
C GLY A 76 -4.26 -18.75 -17.25
N GLU A 77 -3.94 -19.79 -16.53
CA GLU A 77 -4.58 -20.10 -15.24
C GLU A 77 -4.18 -19.12 -14.14
N LEU A 78 -5.15 -18.81 -13.27
CA LEU A 78 -4.91 -17.98 -12.09
C LEU A 78 -4.14 -18.80 -11.04
N PRO A 79 -2.99 -18.31 -10.56
CA PRO A 79 -2.22 -19.03 -9.55
C PRO A 79 -2.90 -18.93 -8.18
N ASN A 80 -2.81 -20.01 -7.41
CA ASN A 80 -3.20 -20.01 -6.00
C ASN A 80 -1.94 -19.79 -5.14
N ILE A 81 -1.71 -18.54 -4.75
CA ILE A 81 -0.55 -18.17 -3.92
C ILE A 81 -1.06 -17.73 -2.55
N PRO A 82 -0.60 -18.34 -1.44
CA PRO A 82 -1.00 -17.93 -0.11
C PRO A 82 -0.70 -16.46 0.14
N GLY A 83 -1.70 -15.71 0.62
CA GLY A 83 -1.59 -14.28 0.90
C GLY A 83 -1.82 -13.36 -0.30
N MET A 84 -2.05 -13.90 -1.50
CA MET A 84 -2.47 -13.13 -2.66
C MET A 84 -4.01 -13.06 -2.72
N GLU A 85 -4.56 -11.86 -2.76
CA GLU A 85 -5.98 -11.61 -2.95
C GLU A 85 -6.25 -11.16 -4.39
N LEU A 86 -7.24 -11.78 -5.04
CA LEU A 86 -7.60 -11.47 -6.42
C LEU A 86 -8.81 -10.55 -6.48
N THR A 87 -8.74 -9.51 -7.31
CA THR A 87 -9.85 -8.58 -7.54
C THR A 87 -10.03 -8.29 -9.03
N ASP A 88 -11.23 -7.89 -9.43
CA ASP A 88 -11.53 -7.30 -10.74
C ASP A 88 -11.58 -5.77 -10.69
N ASN A 89 -11.40 -5.18 -9.52
CA ASN A 89 -11.38 -3.73 -9.33
C ASN A 89 -10.20 -3.30 -8.45
N LEU A 90 -8.98 -3.45 -8.96
CA LEU A 90 -7.76 -3.11 -8.22
C LEU A 90 -7.75 -1.63 -7.80
N MET A 91 -8.27 -0.72 -8.65
CA MET A 91 -8.24 0.72 -8.34
C MET A 91 -9.01 1.08 -7.08
N ALA A 92 -10.06 0.35 -6.73
CA ALA A 92 -10.77 0.55 -5.47
C ALA A 92 -9.84 0.36 -4.25
N PHE A 93 -8.98 -0.66 -4.30
CA PHE A 93 -8.04 -0.97 -3.23
C PHE A 93 -6.83 -0.02 -3.24
N VAL A 94 -6.35 0.38 -4.42
CA VAL A 94 -5.32 1.42 -4.54
C VAL A 94 -5.81 2.74 -3.93
N GLU A 95 -6.99 3.20 -4.28
CA GLU A 95 -7.58 4.41 -3.71
C GLU A 95 -7.88 4.26 -2.21
N ARG A 96 -8.35 3.09 -1.76
CA ARG A 96 -8.51 2.81 -0.33
C ARG A 96 -7.22 3.00 0.43
N LYS A 97 -6.11 2.44 -0.06
CA LYS A 97 -4.79 2.60 0.56
C LYS A 97 -4.36 4.07 0.55
N LEU A 98 -4.43 4.75 -0.59
CA LEU A 98 -3.98 6.14 -0.73
C LEU A 98 -4.76 7.10 0.15
N PHE A 99 -6.10 7.01 0.12
CA PHE A 99 -6.98 7.97 0.81
C PHE A 99 -7.31 7.57 2.25
N THR A 100 -6.88 6.41 2.73
CA THR A 100 -7.03 6.03 4.14
C THR A 100 -5.66 5.93 4.81
N LEU A 101 -4.85 4.92 4.44
CA LEU A 101 -3.55 4.68 5.07
C LEU A 101 -2.58 5.85 4.84
N ASN A 102 -2.31 6.18 3.57
CA ASN A 102 -1.30 7.18 3.25
C ASN A 102 -1.72 8.58 3.72
N THR A 103 -3.01 8.92 3.63
CA THR A 103 -3.57 10.16 4.18
C THR A 103 -3.39 10.23 5.69
N GLY A 104 -3.78 9.18 6.42
CA GLY A 104 -3.59 9.12 7.87
C GLY A 104 -2.12 9.22 8.27
N HIS A 105 -1.25 8.56 7.53
CA HIS A 105 0.19 8.57 7.77
C HIS A 105 0.79 9.97 7.57
N ALA A 106 0.45 10.65 6.46
CA ALA A 106 0.92 11.99 6.17
C ALA A 106 0.43 13.02 7.20
N ILE A 107 -0.86 12.97 7.58
CA ILE A 107 -1.42 13.88 8.60
C ILE A 107 -0.72 13.64 9.95
N THR A 108 -0.51 12.39 10.35
CA THR A 108 0.22 12.05 11.57
C THR A 108 1.62 12.64 11.55
N ALA A 109 2.32 12.54 10.42
CA ALA A 109 3.67 13.08 10.28
C ALA A 109 3.69 14.62 10.37
N TYR A 110 2.83 15.30 9.65
CA TYR A 110 2.79 16.77 9.63
C TYR A 110 2.41 17.34 11.00
N LEU A 111 1.36 16.84 11.62
CA LEU A 111 0.92 17.31 12.93
C LEU A 111 1.93 16.91 14.02
N GLY A 112 2.51 15.70 13.91
CA GLY A 112 3.56 15.24 14.81
C GLY A 112 4.79 16.14 14.76
N LYS A 113 5.24 16.50 13.56
CA LYS A 113 6.36 17.45 13.39
C LYS A 113 6.04 18.84 13.99
N LEU A 114 4.85 19.35 13.77
CA LEU A 114 4.40 20.63 14.35
C LEU A 114 4.34 20.59 15.88
N ALA A 115 3.98 19.45 16.46
CA ALA A 115 3.92 19.25 17.91
C ALA A 115 5.28 18.86 18.53
N GLY A 116 6.34 18.68 17.72
CA GLY A 116 7.69 18.34 18.19
C GLY A 116 7.93 16.84 18.43
N HIS A 117 7.02 15.98 17.99
CA HIS A 117 7.24 14.53 18.04
C HIS A 117 8.28 14.08 17.02
N GLN A 118 9.03 13.03 17.34
CA GLN A 118 10.06 12.50 16.45
C GLN A 118 9.55 11.33 15.61
N THR A 119 8.64 10.53 16.17
CA THR A 119 8.14 9.32 15.50
C THR A 119 6.63 9.40 15.23
N ILE A 120 6.20 8.63 14.23
CA ILE A 120 4.77 8.42 13.92
C ILE A 120 4.04 7.87 15.14
N ARG A 121 4.70 6.96 15.89
CA ARG A 121 4.13 6.39 17.10
C ARG A 121 3.86 7.45 18.17
N ASP A 122 4.84 8.29 18.47
CA ASP A 122 4.67 9.33 19.49
C ASP A 122 3.57 10.32 19.09
N ALA A 123 3.52 10.67 17.80
CA ALA A 123 2.50 11.55 17.27
C ALA A 123 1.08 10.95 17.36
N ILE A 124 0.90 9.66 17.02
CA ILE A 124 -0.43 9.04 17.04
C ILE A 124 -0.94 8.72 18.45
N LEU A 125 -0.04 8.65 19.44
CA LEU A 125 -0.39 8.53 20.86
C LEU A 125 -0.87 9.86 21.47
N ASP A 126 -0.61 11.01 20.83
CA ASP A 126 -1.25 12.27 21.19
C ASP A 126 -2.74 12.22 20.80
N GLU A 127 -3.62 12.33 21.81
CA GLU A 127 -5.07 12.21 21.63
C GLU A 127 -5.64 13.25 20.65
N LYS A 128 -5.08 14.46 20.59
CA LYS A 128 -5.54 15.52 19.69
C LYS A 128 -5.16 15.19 18.25
N ILE A 129 -3.93 14.76 18.02
CA ILE A 129 -3.47 14.33 16.69
C ILE A 129 -4.28 13.11 16.24
N ARG A 130 -4.43 12.11 17.12
CA ARG A 130 -5.21 10.90 16.84
C ARG A 130 -6.65 11.23 16.41
N ALA A 131 -7.30 12.14 17.11
CA ALA A 131 -8.68 12.54 16.78
C ALA A 131 -8.79 13.15 15.38
N VAL A 132 -7.84 14.04 15.01
CA VAL A 132 -7.79 14.64 13.67
C VAL A 132 -7.50 13.60 12.59
N VAL A 133 -6.51 12.74 12.80
CA VAL A 133 -6.13 11.67 11.86
C VAL A 133 -7.32 10.73 11.62
N LYS A 134 -7.95 10.26 12.69
CA LYS A 134 -9.12 9.39 12.61
C LYS A 134 -10.27 10.06 11.84
N GLY A 135 -10.60 11.31 12.18
CA GLY A 135 -11.65 12.08 11.50
C GLY A 135 -11.39 12.22 9.99
N ALA A 136 -10.16 12.57 9.60
CA ALA A 136 -9.79 12.69 8.19
C ALA A 136 -9.90 11.35 7.43
N MET A 137 -9.51 10.24 8.07
CA MET A 137 -9.66 8.90 7.49
C MET A 137 -11.13 8.49 7.37
N GLU A 138 -11.99 8.88 8.30
CA GLU A 138 -13.44 8.64 8.24
C GLU A 138 -14.11 9.47 7.15
N GLU A 139 -13.74 10.74 6.98
CA GLU A 139 -14.23 11.61 5.91
C GLU A 139 -13.89 11.06 4.52
N SER A 140 -12.62 10.76 4.28
CA SER A 140 -12.20 10.14 3.01
C SER A 140 -12.82 8.76 2.81
N GLY A 141 -12.95 7.97 3.88
CA GLY A 141 -13.57 6.67 3.89
C GLY A 141 -15.04 6.71 3.47
N ALA A 142 -15.80 7.73 3.89
CA ALA A 142 -17.20 7.89 3.48
C ALA A 142 -17.34 8.05 1.95
N VAL A 143 -16.40 8.76 1.32
CA VAL A 143 -16.35 8.89 -0.15
C VAL A 143 -16.04 7.55 -0.82
N LEU A 144 -15.05 6.80 -0.31
CA LEU A 144 -14.66 5.49 -0.84
C LEU A 144 -15.80 4.47 -0.73
N ILE A 145 -16.50 4.44 0.42
CA ILE A 145 -17.67 3.57 0.64
C ILE A 145 -18.74 3.87 -0.42
N LYS A 146 -19.04 5.16 -0.64
CA LYS A 146 -20.04 5.58 -1.63
C LYS A 146 -19.62 5.24 -3.06
N ARG A 147 -18.32 5.44 -3.39
CA ARG A 147 -17.80 5.27 -4.75
C ARG A 147 -17.66 3.81 -5.16
N TYR A 148 -17.21 2.97 -4.24
CA TYR A 148 -16.84 1.57 -4.51
C TYR A 148 -17.76 0.55 -3.84
N ALA A 149 -18.82 0.99 -3.18
CA ALA A 149 -19.74 0.15 -2.41
C ALA A 149 -19.02 -0.72 -1.35
N PHE A 150 -17.96 -0.20 -0.74
CA PHE A 150 -17.31 -0.90 0.36
C PHE A 150 -18.26 -1.05 1.55
N ASP A 151 -18.14 -2.17 2.25
CA ASP A 151 -18.83 -2.38 3.51
C ASP A 151 -18.33 -1.38 4.56
N ALA A 152 -19.25 -0.59 5.12
CA ALA A 152 -18.92 0.48 6.06
C ALA A 152 -18.29 -0.04 7.36
N GLN A 153 -18.73 -1.21 7.86
CA GLN A 153 -18.18 -1.80 9.08
C GLN A 153 -16.77 -2.33 8.85
N LYS A 154 -16.54 -2.98 7.70
CA LYS A 154 -15.20 -3.45 7.31
C LYS A 154 -14.25 -2.28 7.11
N HIS A 155 -14.72 -1.18 6.51
CA HIS A 155 -13.89 0.01 6.33
C HIS A 155 -13.54 0.67 7.67
N ALA A 156 -14.49 0.79 8.60
CA ALA A 156 -14.23 1.27 9.95
C ALA A 156 -13.20 0.38 10.68
N ALA A 157 -13.33 -0.94 10.58
CA ALA A 157 -12.34 -1.88 11.13
C ALA A 157 -10.96 -1.71 10.49
N TYR A 158 -10.90 -1.43 9.18
CA TYR A 158 -9.65 -1.14 8.47
C TYR A 158 -8.97 0.13 9.01
N ILE A 159 -9.72 1.22 9.27
CA ILE A 159 -9.19 2.43 9.91
C ILE A 159 -8.60 2.12 11.28
N GLN A 160 -9.31 1.36 12.14
CA GLN A 160 -8.79 0.98 13.46
C GLN A 160 -7.51 0.16 13.35
N LYS A 161 -7.45 -0.76 12.39
CA LYS A 161 -6.25 -1.56 12.12
C LYS A 161 -5.06 -0.68 11.74
N ILE A 162 -5.26 0.33 10.90
CA ILE A 162 -4.20 1.29 10.52
C ILE A 162 -3.72 2.07 11.74
N LEU A 163 -4.62 2.61 12.56
CA LEU A 163 -4.25 3.32 13.78
C LEU A 163 -3.41 2.44 14.71
N GLY A 164 -3.80 1.18 14.91
CA GLY A 164 -3.02 0.21 15.68
C GLY A 164 -1.64 -0.09 15.08
N ARG A 165 -1.49 -0.05 13.74
CA ARG A 165 -0.18 -0.19 13.07
C ARG A 165 0.73 1.00 13.39
N PHE A 166 0.20 2.23 13.39
CA PHE A 166 0.96 3.43 13.74
C PHE A 166 1.41 3.44 15.22
N GLU A 167 0.67 2.78 16.10
CA GLU A 167 1.02 2.62 17.52
C GLU A 167 2.11 1.57 17.77
N ASN A 168 2.48 0.77 16.77
CA ASN A 168 3.41 -0.34 16.94
C ASN A 168 4.79 0.16 17.45
N PRO A 169 5.25 -0.26 18.64
CA PRO A 169 6.50 0.22 19.24
C PRO A 169 7.75 -0.23 18.51
N TYR A 170 7.63 -1.22 17.65
CA TYR A 170 8.74 -1.75 16.85
C TYR A 170 8.90 -1.04 15.50
N LEU A 171 7.90 -0.25 15.08
CA LEU A 171 7.98 0.61 13.90
C LEU A 171 8.60 1.96 14.30
N LYS A 172 9.92 2.07 14.16
CA LYS A 172 10.65 3.33 14.33
C LYS A 172 10.55 4.16 13.07
N ASP A 173 9.37 4.72 12.83
CA ASP A 173 9.08 5.50 11.64
C ASP A 173 9.11 7.00 11.97
N ASP A 174 10.07 7.71 11.37
CA ASP A 174 10.30 9.13 11.66
C ASP A 174 9.27 10.02 10.97
N VAL A 175 8.76 11.02 11.69
CA VAL A 175 7.83 12.02 11.13
C VAL A 175 8.47 12.78 9.95
N GLU A 176 9.79 13.02 9.98
CA GLU A 176 10.50 13.69 8.87
C GLU A 176 10.62 12.83 7.63
N ARG A 177 10.77 11.51 7.78
CA ARG A 177 10.80 10.57 6.66
C ARG A 177 9.45 10.52 5.94
N VAL A 178 8.36 10.51 6.69
CA VAL A 178 7.00 10.38 6.15
C VAL A 178 6.48 11.72 5.62
N GLY A 179 6.83 12.83 6.25
CA GLY A 179 6.32 14.17 5.93
C GLY A 179 7.14 14.97 4.91
N ARG A 180 7.99 14.32 4.10
CA ARG A 180 8.78 14.99 3.03
C ARG A 180 8.03 15.05 1.71
#